data_50b1102288d3c4f4332fbeb9c411d379
#
_entry.id   50b1102288d3c4f4332fbeb9c411d379
#
_cell.length_a   1.000
_cell.length_b   1.000
_cell.length_c   1.000
_cell.angle_alpha   90.00
_cell.angle_beta   90.00
_cell.angle_gamma   90.00
#
_symmetry.space_group_name_H-M   'P 1'
#
loop_
_entity.id
_entity.type
_entity.pdbx_description
1 polymer ?
#
loop_
_entity_poly.entity_id
_entity_poly.type
_entity_poly.pdbx_seq_one_letter_code
_entity_poly.pdbx_strand_id
1 'polypeptide(L)'
;MLFPLRTLVGPRLLFGLPVIAVVTLLLLRQPLNRREVLYALFLALVAGLAGLGAGWITDFSPLVWAALQVMLVLTGFLAGWGMLRHSGVAEQGVGKSLVLSVGAGRGAVGFLLGALIAVPWALSNPALGGSAGEDWVRAPWQPLLAIQPGIAEEAWGRLLLVPLLFMLFRAAARPRTAFSAALVLAAYWFAYLHTPGGIEAIPSTVIIGTLYALPVSYLCLYRDLETAMGWHFCVDFVKFAFAFILFSR
;
A
#
# COMPACT_ATOMS: atom_id res chain seq x y z
N MET A 1 1.68 19.32 7.74
CA MET A 1 1.40 19.43 6.29
C MET A 1 0.54 18.25 5.94
N LEU A 2 -0.77 18.45 5.85
CA LEU A 2 -1.73 17.40 5.52
C LEU A 2 -1.46 16.89 4.11
N PHE A 3 -1.40 15.60 3.98
CA PHE A 3 -1.07 14.84 2.78
C PHE A 3 -1.55 15.49 1.49
N PRO A 4 -0.67 15.70 0.51
CA PRO A 4 -1.02 16.25 -0.79
C PRO A 4 -1.87 15.34 -1.68
N LEU A 5 -2.30 14.18 -1.22
CA LEU A 5 -3.46 13.49 -1.83
C LEU A 5 -4.67 14.42 -1.98
N ARG A 6 -4.73 15.51 -1.18
CA ARG A 6 -5.74 16.56 -1.31
C ARG A 6 -5.60 17.41 -2.57
N THR A 7 -4.41 17.59 -3.14
CA THR A 7 -4.20 18.65 -4.12
C THR A 7 -3.87 18.21 -5.54
N LEU A 8 -3.22 17.07 -5.76
CA LEU A 8 -2.72 16.71 -7.09
C LEU A 8 -3.30 15.43 -7.69
N VAL A 9 -3.67 14.50 -6.86
CA VAL A 9 -4.23 13.23 -7.32
C VAL A 9 -5.60 13.03 -6.70
N GLY A 10 -6.29 14.10 -6.52
CA GLY A 10 -7.58 14.17 -5.83
C GLY A 10 -8.48 12.94 -5.88
N PRO A 11 -9.65 13.02 -5.33
CA PRO A 11 -10.66 11.94 -5.25
C PRO A 11 -10.78 11.10 -6.53
N ARG A 12 -10.51 11.72 -7.68
CA ARG A 12 -10.62 11.10 -9.01
C ARG A 12 -9.71 9.89 -9.22
N LEU A 13 -8.47 9.91 -8.72
CA LEU A 13 -7.58 8.74 -8.85
C LEU A 13 -8.02 7.61 -7.93
N LEU A 14 -8.40 7.92 -6.69
CA LEU A 14 -8.90 6.92 -5.75
C LEU A 14 -10.16 6.21 -6.26
N PHE A 15 -11.02 6.92 -6.99
CA PHE A 15 -12.15 6.30 -7.69
C PHE A 15 -11.73 5.58 -8.97
N GLY A 16 -10.72 6.08 -9.67
CA GLY A 16 -10.23 5.49 -10.91
C GLY A 16 -9.56 4.13 -10.71
N LEU A 17 -8.79 3.95 -9.62
CA LEU A 17 -8.07 2.70 -9.37
C LEU A 17 -8.98 1.47 -9.24
N PRO A 18 -10.08 1.47 -8.46
CA PRO A 18 -11.02 0.37 -8.43
C PRO A 18 -11.65 0.07 -9.79
N VAL A 19 -11.97 1.11 -10.58
CA VAL A 19 -12.51 0.92 -11.94
C VAL A 19 -11.48 0.25 -12.84
N ILE A 20 -10.23 0.71 -12.84
CA ILE A 20 -9.13 0.09 -13.59
C ILE A 20 -8.96 -1.37 -13.16
N ALA A 21 -8.99 -1.65 -11.85
CA ALA A 21 -8.86 -3.00 -11.33
C ALA A 21 -10.00 -3.93 -11.79
N VAL A 22 -11.24 -3.47 -11.71
CA VAL A 22 -12.42 -4.23 -12.17
C VAL A 22 -12.35 -4.47 -13.68
N VAL A 23 -12.07 -3.45 -14.49
CA VAL A 23 -11.91 -3.60 -15.94
C VAL A 23 -10.79 -4.59 -16.26
N THR A 24 -9.66 -4.52 -15.55
CA THR A 24 -8.55 -5.46 -15.73
C THR A 24 -8.98 -6.90 -15.42
N LEU A 25 -9.69 -7.13 -14.32
CA LEU A 25 -10.23 -8.46 -13.97
C LEU A 25 -11.16 -9.02 -15.04
N LEU A 26 -12.05 -8.19 -15.57
CA LEU A 26 -12.99 -8.58 -16.63
C LEU A 26 -12.25 -8.92 -17.94
N LEU A 27 -11.26 -8.13 -18.30
CA LEU A 27 -10.47 -8.35 -19.53
C LEU A 27 -9.59 -9.61 -19.42
N LEU A 28 -8.98 -9.85 -18.28
CA LEU A 28 -8.11 -11.01 -18.09
C LEU A 28 -8.87 -12.32 -17.96
N ARG A 29 -10.16 -12.29 -17.62
CA ARG A 29 -11.01 -13.49 -17.43
C ARG A 29 -10.38 -14.58 -16.55
N GLN A 30 -9.52 -14.16 -15.60
CA GLN A 30 -8.87 -15.10 -14.70
C GLN A 30 -9.87 -15.64 -13.66
N PRO A 31 -9.88 -16.93 -13.39
CA PRO A 31 -10.74 -17.48 -12.36
C PRO A 31 -10.33 -16.94 -11.00
N LEU A 32 -11.31 -16.44 -10.23
CA LEU A 32 -11.09 -15.99 -8.86
C LEU A 32 -11.02 -17.22 -7.94
N ASN A 33 -9.93 -17.32 -7.19
CA ASN A 33 -9.80 -18.34 -6.17
C ASN A 33 -10.61 -17.94 -4.93
N ARG A 34 -11.49 -18.83 -4.44
CA ARG A 34 -12.32 -18.56 -3.25
C ARG A 34 -11.50 -18.11 -2.04
N ARG A 35 -10.33 -18.71 -1.80
CA ARG A 35 -9.46 -18.30 -0.67
C ARG A 35 -8.92 -16.89 -0.85
N GLU A 36 -8.52 -16.52 -2.06
CA GLU A 36 -8.07 -15.16 -2.38
C GLU A 36 -9.19 -14.14 -2.17
N VAL A 37 -10.41 -14.45 -2.64
CA VAL A 37 -11.58 -13.58 -2.45
C VAL A 37 -11.88 -13.38 -0.96
N LEU A 38 -11.91 -14.44 -0.17
CA LEU A 38 -12.17 -14.37 1.27
C LEU A 38 -11.07 -13.60 2.01
N TYR A 39 -9.80 -13.80 1.63
CA TYR A 39 -8.69 -13.09 2.26
C TYR A 39 -8.67 -11.61 1.86
N ALA A 40 -8.86 -11.30 0.58
CA ALA A 40 -8.98 -9.92 0.11
C ALA A 40 -10.16 -9.19 0.78
N LEU A 41 -11.31 -9.87 0.94
CA LEU A 41 -12.47 -9.31 1.64
C LEU A 41 -12.16 -9.05 3.12
N PHE A 42 -11.50 -9.99 3.80
CA PHE A 42 -11.06 -9.80 5.19
C PHE A 42 -10.16 -8.56 5.33
N LEU A 43 -9.12 -8.45 4.50
CA LEU A 43 -8.21 -7.30 4.50
C LEU A 43 -8.93 -5.99 4.16
N ALA A 44 -9.86 -6.04 3.20
CA ALA A 44 -10.67 -4.89 2.81
C ALA A 44 -11.56 -4.40 3.96
N LEU A 45 -12.19 -5.32 4.70
CA LEU A 45 -13.00 -4.97 5.87
C LEU A 45 -12.14 -4.39 7.00
N VAL A 46 -10.96 -4.94 7.26
CA VAL A 46 -10.02 -4.39 8.26
C VAL A 46 -9.60 -2.97 7.88
N ALA A 47 -9.21 -2.74 6.61
CA ALA A 47 -8.82 -1.42 6.13
C ALA A 47 -10.02 -0.43 6.15
N GLY A 48 -11.22 -0.89 5.80
CA GLY A 48 -12.44 -0.09 5.86
C GLY A 48 -12.81 0.31 7.30
N LEU A 49 -12.75 -0.62 8.25
CA LEU A 49 -13.00 -0.32 9.67
C LEU A 49 -12.00 0.69 10.23
N ALA A 50 -10.71 0.53 9.93
CA ALA A 50 -9.70 1.53 10.28
C ALA A 50 -9.97 2.87 9.57
N GLY A 51 -10.41 2.83 8.30
CA GLY A 51 -10.82 4.00 7.54
C GLY A 51 -11.97 4.80 8.16
N LEU A 52 -12.91 4.15 8.88
CA LEU A 52 -13.93 4.88 9.67
C LEU A 52 -13.29 5.81 10.71
N GLY A 53 -12.23 5.34 11.37
CA GLY A 53 -11.48 6.13 12.34
C GLY A 53 -10.67 7.27 11.72
N ALA A 54 -10.31 7.17 10.45
CA ALA A 54 -9.50 8.16 9.71
C ALA A 54 -10.34 9.08 8.80
N GLY A 55 -11.63 8.80 8.61
CA GLY A 55 -12.47 9.51 7.63
C GLY A 55 -12.57 11.02 7.84
N TRP A 56 -12.46 11.49 9.08
CA TRP A 56 -12.48 12.92 9.41
C TRP A 56 -11.22 13.69 8.98
N ILE A 57 -10.15 12.99 8.62
CA ILE A 57 -8.92 13.59 8.05
C ILE A 57 -9.11 13.93 6.57
N THR A 58 -10.12 13.35 5.94
CA THR A 58 -10.40 13.50 4.51
C THR A 58 -11.60 14.43 4.28
N ASP A 59 -11.78 14.88 3.05
CA ASP A 59 -12.96 15.66 2.65
C ASP A 59 -14.23 14.78 2.49
N PHE A 60 -14.11 13.46 2.74
CA PHE A 60 -15.21 12.52 2.68
C PHE A 60 -15.83 12.27 4.06
N SER A 61 -17.10 11.88 4.07
CA SER A 61 -17.65 11.32 5.30
C SER A 61 -16.93 10.00 5.66
N PRO A 62 -16.82 9.65 6.96
CA PRO A 62 -16.16 8.43 7.39
C PRO A 62 -16.66 7.17 6.68
N LEU A 63 -17.98 7.08 6.43
CA LEU A 63 -18.60 5.95 5.72
C LEU A 63 -18.17 5.88 4.25
N VAL A 64 -18.13 7.02 3.56
CA VAL A 64 -17.69 7.09 2.16
C VAL A 64 -16.21 6.72 2.07
N TRP A 65 -15.39 7.24 2.98
CA TRP A 65 -13.97 6.90 3.03
C TRP A 65 -13.75 5.40 3.29
N ALA A 66 -14.44 4.83 4.29
CA ALA A 66 -14.38 3.40 4.59
C ALA A 66 -14.80 2.53 3.38
N ALA A 67 -15.90 2.89 2.72
CA ALA A 67 -16.38 2.18 1.53
C ALA A 67 -15.36 2.24 0.38
N LEU A 68 -14.72 3.40 0.16
CA LEU A 68 -13.63 3.54 -0.80
C LEU A 68 -12.44 2.64 -0.47
N GLN A 69 -12.04 2.56 0.80
CA GLN A 69 -10.96 1.67 1.24
C GLN A 69 -11.31 0.21 0.99
N VAL A 70 -12.55 -0.22 1.33
CA VAL A 70 -13.01 -1.58 1.03
C VAL A 70 -12.92 -1.88 -0.47
N MET A 71 -13.45 -1.01 -1.31
CA MET A 71 -13.41 -1.19 -2.77
C MET A 71 -11.99 -1.23 -3.31
N LEU A 72 -11.15 -0.28 -2.90
CA LEU A 72 -9.77 -0.16 -3.34
C LEU A 72 -8.94 -1.40 -2.97
N VAL A 73 -9.05 -1.85 -1.73
CA VAL A 73 -8.31 -3.02 -1.23
C VAL A 73 -8.79 -4.30 -1.90
N LEU A 74 -10.11 -4.54 -1.91
CA LEU A 74 -10.66 -5.75 -2.51
C LEU A 74 -10.29 -5.87 -3.99
N THR A 75 -10.55 -4.82 -4.77
CA THR A 75 -10.28 -4.84 -6.21
C THR A 75 -8.78 -4.83 -6.52
N GLY A 76 -7.98 -4.11 -5.72
CA GLY A 76 -6.53 -4.05 -5.87
C GLY A 76 -5.87 -5.42 -5.69
N PHE A 77 -6.21 -6.15 -4.62
CA PHE A 77 -5.69 -7.51 -4.41
C PHE A 77 -6.13 -8.49 -5.49
N LEU A 78 -7.43 -8.54 -5.81
CA LEU A 78 -7.94 -9.49 -6.79
C LEU A 78 -7.37 -9.24 -8.18
N ALA A 79 -7.32 -7.97 -8.63
CA ALA A 79 -6.73 -7.62 -9.92
C ALA A 79 -5.22 -7.86 -9.93
N GLY A 80 -4.51 -7.52 -8.86
CA GLY A 80 -3.09 -7.75 -8.73
C GLY A 80 -2.71 -9.23 -8.86
N TRP A 81 -3.34 -10.09 -8.07
CA TRP A 81 -3.11 -11.55 -8.18
C TRP A 81 -3.54 -12.10 -9.54
N GLY A 82 -4.65 -11.61 -10.12
CA GLY A 82 -5.07 -11.96 -11.48
C GLY A 82 -4.01 -11.63 -12.53
N MET A 83 -3.43 -10.43 -12.48
CA MET A 83 -2.36 -10.00 -13.38
C MET A 83 -1.07 -10.79 -13.19
N LEU A 84 -0.67 -11.06 -11.94
CA LEU A 84 0.52 -11.84 -11.64
C LEU A 84 0.41 -13.27 -12.21
N ARG A 85 -0.77 -13.92 -12.07
CA ARG A 85 -1.03 -15.24 -12.69
C ARG A 85 -1.02 -15.15 -14.21
N HIS A 86 -1.75 -14.20 -14.78
CA HIS A 86 -1.82 -14.02 -16.23
C HIS A 86 -0.44 -13.80 -16.87
N SER A 87 0.44 -13.10 -16.18
CA SER A 87 1.79 -12.82 -16.66
C SER A 87 2.79 -13.95 -16.45
N GLY A 88 2.43 -14.98 -15.68
CA GLY A 88 3.31 -16.11 -15.33
C GLY A 88 4.34 -15.79 -14.24
N VAL A 89 4.43 -14.55 -13.74
CA VAL A 89 5.41 -14.21 -12.69
C VAL A 89 5.01 -14.71 -11.31
N ALA A 90 3.73 -15.01 -11.08
CA ALA A 90 3.27 -15.66 -9.84
C ALA A 90 3.93 -17.01 -9.62
N GLU A 91 4.19 -17.79 -10.69
CA GLU A 91 4.87 -19.07 -10.63
C GLU A 91 6.33 -18.96 -10.12
N GLN A 92 6.93 -17.78 -10.25
CA GLN A 92 8.24 -17.43 -9.72
C GLN A 92 8.19 -16.96 -8.26
N GLY A 93 7.03 -17.04 -7.61
CA GLY A 93 6.82 -16.64 -6.21
C GLY A 93 6.61 -15.15 -5.99
N VAL A 94 6.41 -14.37 -7.06
CA VAL A 94 6.15 -12.93 -6.98
C VAL A 94 4.74 -12.67 -6.44
N GLY A 95 4.61 -11.75 -5.47
CA GLY A 95 3.32 -11.37 -4.87
C GLY A 95 2.69 -12.45 -4.00
N LYS A 96 3.52 -13.32 -3.40
CA LYS A 96 3.10 -14.42 -2.53
C LYS A 96 2.44 -13.91 -1.25
N SER A 97 1.38 -14.59 -0.81
CA SER A 97 0.80 -14.44 0.52
C SER A 97 1.10 -15.70 1.36
N LEU A 98 1.60 -15.51 2.58
CA LEU A 98 1.81 -16.60 3.55
C LEU A 98 0.48 -17.15 4.06
N VAL A 99 -0.53 -16.29 4.25
CA VAL A 99 -1.88 -16.73 4.66
C VAL A 99 -2.45 -17.69 3.63
N LEU A 100 -2.39 -17.36 2.35
CA LEU A 100 -2.96 -18.18 1.27
C LEU A 100 -2.16 -19.46 1.00
N SER A 101 -0.83 -19.39 1.13
CA SER A 101 0.05 -20.52 0.79
C SER A 101 0.30 -21.48 1.95
N VAL A 102 0.31 -21.00 3.19
CA VAL A 102 0.69 -21.79 4.38
C VAL A 102 -0.36 -21.73 5.49
N GLY A 103 -1.01 -20.58 5.69
CA GLY A 103 -2.06 -20.38 6.68
C GLY A 103 -1.88 -19.16 7.58
N ALA A 104 -2.93 -18.82 8.33
CA ALA A 104 -3.01 -17.58 9.11
C ALA A 104 -1.89 -17.40 10.13
N GLY A 105 -1.46 -18.48 10.80
CA GLY A 105 -0.36 -18.40 11.77
C GLY A 105 0.96 -17.97 11.15
N ARG A 106 1.26 -18.45 9.93
CA ARG A 106 2.45 -18.01 9.19
C ARG A 106 2.32 -16.59 8.68
N GLY A 107 1.12 -16.19 8.26
CA GLY A 107 0.84 -14.79 7.92
C GLY A 107 1.08 -13.84 9.09
N ALA A 108 0.61 -14.19 10.30
CA ALA A 108 0.88 -13.41 11.50
C ALA A 108 2.38 -13.32 11.82
N VAL A 109 3.13 -14.42 11.68
CA VAL A 109 4.60 -14.40 11.85
C VAL A 109 5.26 -13.52 10.79
N GLY A 110 4.82 -13.58 9.51
CA GLY A 110 5.30 -12.70 8.45
C GLY A 110 5.08 -11.22 8.79
N PHE A 111 3.86 -10.87 9.23
CA PHE A 111 3.53 -9.51 9.65
C PHE A 111 4.41 -9.01 10.80
N LEU A 112 4.56 -9.80 11.86
CA LEU A 112 5.42 -9.43 13.01
C LEU A 112 6.89 -9.29 12.60
N LEU A 113 7.37 -10.16 11.72
CA LEU A 113 8.73 -10.09 11.22
C LEU A 113 8.93 -8.84 10.36
N GLY A 114 7.95 -8.47 9.53
CA GLY A 114 7.96 -7.23 8.78
C GLY A 114 8.03 -6.02 9.69
N ALA A 115 7.21 -5.98 10.73
CA ALA A 115 7.25 -4.93 11.74
C ALA A 115 8.61 -4.84 12.45
N LEU A 116 9.20 -5.98 12.81
CA LEU A 116 10.53 -6.02 13.43
C LEU A 116 11.63 -5.51 12.49
N ILE A 117 11.64 -5.95 11.25
CA ILE A 117 12.61 -5.49 10.22
C ILE A 117 12.46 -3.98 10.00
N ALA A 118 11.24 -3.44 10.08
CA ALA A 118 10.96 -2.03 9.82
C ALA A 118 11.51 -1.07 10.89
N VAL A 119 11.88 -1.53 12.08
CA VAL A 119 12.26 -0.66 13.22
C VAL A 119 13.25 0.46 12.86
N PRO A 120 14.36 0.22 12.14
CA PRO A 120 15.27 1.29 11.75
C PRO A 120 14.59 2.37 10.89
N TRP A 121 13.76 1.97 9.94
CA TRP A 121 13.00 2.89 9.08
C TRP A 121 11.91 3.62 9.86
N ALA A 122 11.21 2.92 10.74
CA ALA A 122 10.18 3.49 11.59
C ALA A 122 10.74 4.59 12.50
N LEU A 123 11.93 4.39 13.06
CA LEU A 123 12.61 5.40 13.89
C LEU A 123 13.21 6.54 13.07
N SER A 124 13.66 6.30 11.84
CA SER A 124 14.18 7.34 10.97
C SER A 124 13.08 8.28 10.45
N ASN A 125 11.84 7.83 10.31
CA ASN A 125 10.74 8.61 9.76
C ASN A 125 10.45 9.88 10.59
N PRO A 126 10.21 9.83 11.92
CA PRO A 126 10.07 11.02 12.76
C PRO A 126 11.31 11.91 12.76
N ALA A 127 12.52 11.32 12.73
CA ALA A 127 13.78 12.06 12.68
C ALA A 127 13.92 12.88 11.39
N LEU A 128 13.31 12.43 10.28
CA LEU A 128 13.22 13.14 9.01
C LEU A 128 12.01 14.08 8.93
N GLY A 129 11.29 14.29 10.04
CA GLY A 129 10.15 15.20 10.10
C GLY A 129 8.82 14.59 9.66
N GLY A 130 8.74 13.28 9.44
CA GLY A 130 7.53 12.61 8.96
C GLY A 130 6.31 12.77 9.89
N SER A 131 6.51 12.98 11.18
CA SER A 131 5.42 13.20 12.15
C SER A 131 4.88 14.63 12.18
N ALA A 132 5.56 15.60 11.59
CA ALA A 132 5.19 17.01 11.67
C ALA A 132 3.85 17.35 10.99
N GLY A 133 3.42 16.52 10.03
CA GLY A 133 2.15 16.67 9.32
C GLY A 133 0.98 15.90 9.91
N GLU A 134 1.18 15.20 11.01
CA GLU A 134 0.19 14.31 11.62
C GLU A 134 -0.47 14.93 12.87
N ASP A 135 -0.71 16.24 12.84
CA ASP A 135 -1.32 17.01 13.94
C ASP A 135 -2.76 16.60 14.29
N TRP A 136 -3.35 15.76 13.45
CA TRP A 136 -4.64 15.12 13.67
C TRP A 136 -4.61 13.99 14.70
N VAL A 137 -3.43 13.43 15.02
CA VAL A 137 -3.29 12.35 15.99
C VAL A 137 -3.35 12.95 17.41
N ARG A 138 -4.53 12.82 18.05
CA ARG A 138 -4.83 13.40 19.36
C ARG A 138 -5.22 12.37 20.42
N ALA A 139 -5.56 11.16 20.03
CA ALA A 139 -5.98 10.09 20.91
C ALA A 139 -5.00 8.89 20.88
N PRO A 140 -4.78 8.19 22.03
CA PRO A 140 -3.76 7.14 22.14
C PRO A 140 -4.03 5.91 21.28
N TRP A 141 -5.25 5.72 20.77
CA TRP A 141 -5.60 4.62 19.88
C TRP A 141 -5.37 4.92 18.39
N GLN A 142 -5.25 6.21 18.02
CA GLN A 142 -5.12 6.62 16.61
C GLN A 142 -3.86 6.09 15.91
N PRO A 143 -2.71 5.85 16.57
CA PRO A 143 -1.60 5.17 15.93
C PRO A 143 -1.94 3.80 15.32
N LEU A 144 -2.95 3.10 15.86
CA LEU A 144 -3.42 1.82 15.30
C LEU A 144 -4.06 1.97 13.90
N LEU A 145 -4.48 3.17 13.54
CA LEU A 145 -5.00 3.46 12.19
C LEU A 145 -3.96 3.25 11.09
N ALA A 146 -2.68 3.14 11.43
CA ALA A 146 -1.60 2.73 10.52
C ALA A 146 -1.87 1.39 9.81
N ILE A 147 -2.78 0.56 10.35
CA ILE A 147 -3.18 -0.69 9.67
C ILE A 147 -3.89 -0.42 8.33
N GLN A 148 -4.60 0.71 8.20
CA GLN A 148 -5.29 1.06 6.96
C GLN A 148 -4.32 1.33 5.82
N PRO A 149 -3.33 2.26 5.89
CA PRO A 149 -2.34 2.44 4.84
C PRO A 149 -1.48 1.19 4.65
N GLY A 150 -1.10 0.49 5.73
CA GLY A 150 -0.34 -0.75 5.64
C GLY A 150 -1.00 -1.85 4.79
N ILE A 151 -2.32 -1.89 4.72
CA ILE A 151 -3.07 -2.82 3.86
C ILE A 151 -3.38 -2.18 2.50
N ALA A 152 -3.99 -1.00 2.51
CA ALA A 152 -4.53 -0.39 1.30
C ALA A 152 -3.43 -0.01 0.31
N GLU A 153 -2.33 0.52 0.79
CA GLU A 153 -1.24 0.96 -0.08
C GLU A 153 -0.43 -0.22 -0.63
N GLU A 154 -0.36 -1.35 0.07
CA GLU A 154 0.19 -2.58 -0.50
C GLU A 154 -0.73 -3.15 -1.60
N ALA A 155 -2.04 -3.04 -1.44
CA ALA A 155 -3.00 -3.51 -2.43
C ALA A 155 -2.89 -2.73 -3.75
N TRP A 156 -3.01 -1.40 -3.70
CA TRP A 156 -3.02 -0.62 -4.94
C TRP A 156 -1.63 -0.22 -5.43
N GLY A 157 -0.72 0.15 -4.52
CA GLY A 157 0.61 0.66 -4.87
C GLY A 157 1.59 -0.42 -5.33
N ARG A 158 1.42 -1.66 -4.86
CA ARG A 158 2.34 -2.77 -5.18
C ARG A 158 1.64 -3.86 -5.96
N LEU A 159 0.58 -4.47 -5.41
CA LEU A 159 -0.06 -5.61 -6.07
C LEU A 159 -0.87 -5.22 -7.31
N LEU A 160 -1.47 -4.03 -7.37
CA LEU A 160 -2.16 -3.57 -8.57
C LEU A 160 -1.21 -2.86 -9.54
N LEU A 161 -0.51 -1.83 -9.07
CA LEU A 161 0.22 -0.91 -9.94
C LEU A 161 1.44 -1.56 -10.58
N VAL A 162 2.24 -2.33 -9.83
CA VAL A 162 3.46 -2.95 -10.39
C VAL A 162 3.14 -3.97 -11.48
N PRO A 163 2.22 -4.95 -11.30
CA PRO A 163 1.84 -5.85 -12.38
C PRO A 163 1.20 -5.13 -13.58
N LEU A 164 0.42 -4.08 -13.34
CA LEU A 164 -0.17 -3.28 -14.42
C LEU A 164 0.91 -2.63 -15.29
N LEU A 165 1.88 -1.95 -14.68
CA LEU A 165 3.01 -1.35 -15.39
C LEU A 165 3.88 -2.41 -16.06
N PHE A 166 4.10 -3.55 -15.40
CA PHE A 166 4.82 -4.66 -16.00
C PHE A 166 4.16 -5.16 -17.29
N MET A 167 2.84 -5.34 -17.27
CA MET A 167 2.10 -5.75 -18.47
C MET A 167 2.24 -4.75 -19.63
N LEU A 168 2.31 -3.46 -19.33
CA LEU A 168 2.55 -2.42 -20.34
C LEU A 168 4.01 -2.49 -20.86
N PHE A 169 4.98 -2.62 -19.98
CA PHE A 169 6.40 -2.56 -20.36
C PHE A 169 6.90 -3.84 -21.03
N ARG A 170 6.31 -5.00 -20.72
CA ARG A 170 6.73 -6.28 -21.32
C ARG A 170 6.53 -6.34 -22.84
N ALA A 171 5.71 -5.46 -23.41
CA ALA A 171 5.55 -5.35 -24.85
C ALA A 171 6.79 -4.74 -25.54
N ALA A 172 7.60 -3.94 -24.82
CA ALA A 172 8.75 -3.21 -25.34
C ALA A 172 10.08 -3.64 -24.76
N ALA A 173 10.12 -4.44 -23.69
CA ALA A 173 11.33 -4.80 -22.98
C ALA A 173 11.36 -6.28 -22.56
N ARG A 174 12.57 -6.79 -22.29
CA ARG A 174 12.74 -8.15 -21.71
C ARG A 174 12.02 -8.24 -20.36
N PRO A 175 11.42 -9.40 -20.01
CA PRO A 175 10.58 -9.52 -18.81
C PRO A 175 11.24 -9.02 -17.51
N ARG A 176 12.50 -9.35 -17.27
CA ARG A 176 13.25 -8.88 -16.08
C ARG A 176 13.37 -7.35 -16.04
N THR A 177 13.77 -6.76 -17.17
CA THR A 177 13.91 -5.30 -17.29
C THR A 177 12.56 -4.61 -17.14
N ALA A 178 11.52 -5.13 -17.78
CA ALA A 178 10.16 -4.61 -17.68
C ALA A 178 9.65 -4.64 -16.22
N PHE A 179 9.90 -5.75 -15.50
CA PHE A 179 9.45 -5.88 -14.12
C PHE A 179 10.22 -4.93 -13.17
N SER A 180 11.56 -4.84 -13.31
CA SER A 180 12.37 -3.91 -12.53
C SER A 180 11.97 -2.45 -12.79
N ALA A 181 11.74 -2.08 -14.05
CA ALA A 181 11.27 -0.73 -14.41
C ALA A 181 9.88 -0.45 -13.82
N ALA A 182 8.96 -1.42 -13.87
CA ALA A 182 7.63 -1.29 -13.30
C ALA A 182 7.70 -1.09 -11.77
N LEU A 183 8.52 -1.87 -11.08
CA LEU A 183 8.71 -1.75 -9.63
C LEU A 183 9.28 -0.38 -9.25
N VAL A 184 10.35 0.05 -9.92
CA VAL A 184 10.98 1.35 -9.66
C VAL A 184 10.00 2.50 -9.93
N LEU A 185 9.33 2.49 -11.09
CA LEU A 185 8.38 3.54 -11.43
C LEU A 185 7.21 3.59 -10.44
N ALA A 186 6.64 2.44 -10.05
CA ALA A 186 5.56 2.38 -9.07
C ALA A 186 6.01 2.92 -7.70
N ALA A 187 7.22 2.58 -7.25
CA ALA A 187 7.76 3.04 -5.98
C ALA A 187 7.97 4.57 -5.96
N TYR A 188 8.54 5.14 -7.02
CA TYR A 188 8.73 6.60 -7.08
C TYR A 188 7.43 7.36 -7.35
N TRP A 189 6.51 6.79 -8.12
CA TRP A 189 5.17 7.34 -8.27
C TRP A 189 4.44 7.37 -6.92
N PHE A 190 4.47 6.26 -6.19
CA PHE A 190 3.94 6.20 -4.83
C PHE A 190 4.57 7.26 -3.92
N ALA A 191 5.90 7.38 -3.93
CA ALA A 191 6.61 8.39 -3.15
C ALA A 191 6.20 9.83 -3.53
N TYR A 192 6.04 10.11 -4.82
CA TYR A 192 5.59 11.41 -5.31
C TYR A 192 4.20 11.79 -4.78
N LEU A 193 3.29 10.81 -4.66
CA LEU A 193 1.96 11.02 -4.08
C LEU A 193 2.01 11.40 -2.58
N HIS A 194 3.13 11.15 -1.91
CA HIS A 194 3.37 11.50 -0.50
C HIS A 194 4.12 12.82 -0.32
N THR A 195 4.30 13.59 -1.38
CA THR A 195 4.99 14.88 -1.34
C THR A 195 4.08 16.03 -1.75
N PRO A 196 4.42 17.29 -1.45
CA PRO A 196 3.58 18.45 -1.83
C PRO A 196 3.34 18.63 -3.32
N GLY A 197 4.03 17.85 -4.17
CA GLY A 197 3.97 17.99 -5.62
C GLY A 197 4.87 19.11 -6.17
N GLY A 198 4.93 19.17 -7.51
CA GLY A 198 5.81 20.13 -8.19
C GLY A 198 7.28 19.73 -8.17
N ILE A 199 8.12 20.61 -8.72
CA ILE A 199 9.57 20.36 -8.85
C ILE A 199 10.27 20.33 -7.48
N GLU A 200 9.75 21.08 -6.52
CA GLU A 200 10.28 21.15 -5.15
C GLU A 200 10.07 19.83 -4.37
N ALA A 201 9.17 18.98 -4.84
CA ALA A 201 8.92 17.67 -4.27
C ALA A 201 9.98 16.62 -4.65
N ILE A 202 10.80 16.87 -5.64
CA ILE A 202 11.76 15.88 -6.17
C ILE A 202 12.70 15.34 -5.08
N PRO A 203 13.37 16.16 -4.26
CA PRO A 203 14.25 15.64 -3.21
C PRO A 203 13.53 14.72 -2.22
N SER A 204 12.35 15.12 -1.76
CA SER A 204 11.53 14.32 -0.84
C SER A 204 11.03 13.04 -1.52
N THR A 205 10.63 13.11 -2.80
CA THR A 205 10.24 11.94 -3.60
C THR A 205 11.40 10.94 -3.71
N VAL A 206 12.62 11.42 -3.95
CA VAL A 206 13.81 10.56 -4.03
C VAL A 206 14.08 9.90 -2.68
N ILE A 207 14.04 10.63 -1.59
CA ILE A 207 14.23 10.09 -0.23
C ILE A 207 13.16 9.04 0.09
N ILE A 208 11.88 9.38 -0.03
CA ILE A 208 10.77 8.48 0.27
C ILE A 208 10.79 7.27 -0.67
N GLY A 209 11.04 7.49 -1.95
CA GLY A 209 11.12 6.43 -2.96
C GLY A 209 12.22 5.43 -2.65
N THR A 210 13.43 5.93 -2.36
CA THR A 210 14.60 5.07 -2.14
C THR A 210 14.57 4.39 -0.77
N LEU A 211 14.26 5.14 0.30
CA LEU A 211 14.37 4.62 1.67
C LEU A 211 13.14 3.84 2.13
N TYR A 212 11.95 4.15 1.60
CA TYR A 212 10.71 3.54 2.07
C TYR A 212 9.99 2.74 0.97
N ALA A 213 9.68 3.36 -0.17
CA ALA A 213 8.83 2.73 -1.16
C ALA A 213 9.51 1.55 -1.89
N LEU A 214 10.78 1.65 -2.25
CA LEU A 214 11.52 0.53 -2.89
C LEU A 214 11.70 -0.67 -1.94
N PRO A 215 12.17 -0.51 -0.69
CA PRO A 215 12.29 -1.64 0.24
C PRO A 215 10.99 -2.38 0.48
N VAL A 216 9.89 -1.68 0.74
CA VAL A 216 8.60 -2.34 0.97
C VAL A 216 8.05 -2.98 -0.31
N SER A 217 8.27 -2.37 -1.47
CA SER A 217 7.88 -2.99 -2.76
C SER A 217 8.67 -4.28 -3.01
N TYR A 218 9.96 -4.31 -2.67
CA TYR A 218 10.76 -5.52 -2.74
C TYR A 218 10.24 -6.60 -1.79
N LEU A 219 9.93 -6.25 -0.53
CA LEU A 219 9.34 -7.17 0.43
C LEU A 219 8.01 -7.74 -0.06
N CYS A 220 7.09 -6.90 -0.53
CA CYS A 220 5.78 -7.29 -1.03
C CYS A 220 5.86 -8.29 -2.20
N LEU A 221 6.75 -8.03 -3.14
CA LEU A 221 6.77 -8.78 -4.41
C LEU A 221 7.69 -10.01 -4.36
N TYR A 222 8.82 -9.95 -3.66
CA TYR A 222 9.83 -11.01 -3.67
C TYR A 222 9.88 -11.85 -2.38
N ARG A 223 9.30 -11.36 -1.29
CA ARG A 223 9.21 -12.11 -0.07
C ARG A 223 7.79 -12.59 0.17
N ASP A 224 6.95 -11.75 0.75
CA ASP A 224 5.53 -12.00 0.97
C ASP A 224 4.78 -10.71 1.34
N LEU A 225 3.48 -10.73 1.10
CA LEU A 225 2.58 -9.62 1.32
C LEU A 225 2.49 -9.24 2.81
N GLU A 226 2.40 -10.23 3.70
CA GLU A 226 2.18 -9.99 5.14
C GLU A 226 3.42 -9.34 5.78
N THR A 227 4.63 -9.71 5.32
CA THR A 227 5.86 -9.03 5.75
C THR A 227 5.87 -7.58 5.30
N ALA A 228 5.43 -7.28 4.07
CA ALA A 228 5.33 -5.91 3.59
C ALA A 228 4.29 -5.09 4.36
N MET A 229 3.10 -5.66 4.61
CA MET A 229 2.07 -5.00 5.42
C MET A 229 2.56 -4.71 6.85
N GLY A 230 3.25 -5.66 7.47
CA GLY A 230 3.81 -5.47 8.81
C GLY A 230 4.90 -4.40 8.85
N TRP A 231 5.75 -4.36 7.82
CA TRP A 231 6.78 -3.33 7.66
C TRP A 231 6.14 -1.94 7.55
N HIS A 232 5.18 -1.78 6.65
CA HIS A 232 4.47 -0.53 6.41
C HIS A 232 3.71 -0.07 7.65
N PHE A 233 2.94 -0.98 8.26
CA PHE A 233 2.24 -0.71 9.52
C PHE A 233 3.19 -0.17 10.59
N CYS A 234 4.36 -0.79 10.79
CA CYS A 234 5.31 -0.35 11.82
C CYS A 234 5.85 1.05 11.55
N VAL A 235 6.20 1.37 10.29
CA VAL A 235 6.69 2.70 9.92
C VAL A 235 5.65 3.77 10.24
N ASP A 236 4.40 3.56 9.83
CA ASP A 236 3.34 4.53 10.07
C ASP A 236 2.86 4.54 11.52
N PHE A 237 2.81 3.39 12.19
CA PHE A 237 2.47 3.32 13.61
C PHE A 237 3.42 4.17 14.45
N VAL A 238 4.73 4.03 14.25
CA VAL A 238 5.74 4.82 14.98
C VAL A 238 5.61 6.30 14.62
N LYS A 239 5.42 6.64 13.35
CA LYS A 239 5.17 8.01 12.90
C LYS A 239 3.98 8.64 13.63
N PHE A 240 2.84 7.93 13.70
CA PHE A 240 1.64 8.41 14.39
C PHE A 240 1.79 8.42 15.92
N ALA A 241 2.51 7.46 16.50
CA ALA A 241 2.80 7.47 17.93
C ALA A 241 3.65 8.68 18.34
N PHE A 242 4.66 9.03 17.55
CA PHE A 242 5.43 10.27 17.76
C PHE A 242 4.55 11.52 17.59
N ALA A 243 3.69 11.56 16.59
CA ALA A 243 2.74 12.66 16.40
C ALA A 243 1.82 12.81 17.62
N PHE A 244 1.30 11.70 18.15
CA PHE A 244 0.51 11.71 19.39
C PHE A 244 1.28 12.38 20.54
N ILE A 245 2.55 11.99 20.75
CA ILE A 245 3.39 12.59 21.81
C ILE A 245 3.59 14.09 21.58
N LEU A 246 3.76 14.54 20.34
CA LEU A 246 3.98 15.93 19.98
C LEU A 246 2.72 16.80 20.12
N PHE A 247 1.55 16.27 19.77
CA PHE A 247 0.33 17.06 19.55
C PHE A 247 -0.82 16.76 20.52
N SER A 248 -0.69 15.77 21.42
CA SER A 248 -1.75 15.43 22.39
C SER A 248 -1.85 16.38 23.60
N ARG A 249 -0.96 17.37 23.68
CA ARG A 249 -0.94 18.36 24.77
C ARG A 249 -1.91 19.50 24.54
#